data_e24a3787e196ef978e425696e8842b4e
#
_entry.id   e24a3787e196ef978e425696e8842b4e
#
_cell.length_a   1.000
_cell.length_b   1.000
_cell.length_c   1.000
_cell.angle_alpha   90.00
_cell.angle_beta   90.00
_cell.angle_gamma   90.00
#
_symmetry.space_group_name_H-M   'P 1'
#
loop_
_entity.id
_entity.type
_entity.pdbx_description
1 polymer ?
#
loop_
_entity_poly.entity_id
_entity_poly.type
_entity_poly.pdbx_seq_one_letter_code
_entity_poly.pdbx_strand_id
1 'polypeptide(L)'
;MASMGWAVGEKITRAVERATEEKLPVIIFACSGGARMQEGITSLMQMAKTSAALERHSKAGLLYVSVLTEPTTGGVTASFAMLGDIILAEPGALIGFAGPRVIEQTIRQKLPKGFQRAEFLVEHGFVDDIVRREELKEKLGKILEMHEASWKTENRIRTDAAELHHADHPGSDS
;
A
#
# COMPACT_ATOMS: atom_id res chain seq x y z
N MET A 1 5.54 16.95 13.24
CA MET A 1 5.49 15.67 12.51
C MET A 1 4.03 15.33 12.25
N ALA A 2 3.66 14.97 11.03
CA ALA A 2 2.30 14.57 10.68
C ALA A 2 1.92 13.25 11.34
N SER A 3 0.62 13.02 11.58
CA SER A 3 0.09 11.79 12.16
C SER A 3 -1.28 11.47 11.56
N MET A 4 -1.61 10.19 11.45
CA MET A 4 -2.90 9.72 10.98
C MET A 4 -3.94 9.83 12.10
N GLY A 5 -4.87 10.77 11.96
CA GLY A 5 -6.07 10.84 12.76
C GLY A 5 -7.29 10.32 12.02
N TRP A 6 -8.48 10.44 12.63
CA TRP A 6 -9.75 10.01 12.05
C TRP A 6 -9.98 10.55 10.63
N ALA A 7 -9.79 11.85 10.42
CA ALA A 7 -10.05 12.48 9.12
C ALA A 7 -9.12 11.95 8.01
N VAL A 8 -7.86 11.63 8.33
CA VAL A 8 -6.91 11.07 7.37
C VAL A 8 -7.30 9.64 7.02
N GLY A 9 -7.59 8.81 8.02
CA GLY A 9 -8.03 7.44 7.78
C GLY A 9 -9.32 7.37 6.97
N GLU A 10 -10.28 8.24 7.25
CA GLU A 10 -11.53 8.36 6.47
C GLU A 10 -11.26 8.72 5.01
N LYS A 11 -10.41 9.71 4.75
CA LYS A 11 -10.08 10.12 3.38
C LYS A 11 -9.39 9.01 2.59
N ILE A 12 -8.42 8.31 3.20
CA ILE A 12 -7.75 7.17 2.57
C ILE A 12 -8.77 6.07 2.26
N THR A 13 -9.60 5.70 3.23
CA THR A 13 -10.63 4.67 3.04
C THR A 13 -11.54 5.00 1.87
N ARG A 14 -12.13 6.20 1.84
CA ARG A 14 -13.03 6.65 0.75
C ARG A 14 -12.32 6.68 -0.60
N ALA A 15 -11.07 7.11 -0.65
CA ALA A 15 -10.32 7.13 -1.90
C ALA A 15 -10.09 5.72 -2.44
N VAL A 16 -9.74 4.77 -1.57
CA VAL A 16 -9.55 3.36 -1.94
C VAL A 16 -10.87 2.71 -2.36
N GLU A 17 -11.96 2.94 -1.62
CA GLU A 17 -13.30 2.42 -1.96
C GLU A 17 -13.76 2.93 -3.32
N ARG A 18 -13.62 4.23 -3.57
CA ARG A 18 -13.96 4.83 -4.86
C ARG A 18 -13.10 4.28 -5.99
N ALA A 19 -11.79 4.16 -5.79
CA ALA A 19 -10.90 3.55 -6.78
C ALA A 19 -11.29 2.10 -7.09
N THR A 20 -11.75 1.35 -6.07
CA THR A 20 -12.23 -0.03 -6.25
C THR A 20 -13.51 -0.07 -7.10
N GLU A 21 -14.46 0.82 -6.84
CA GLU A 21 -15.69 0.95 -7.65
C GLU A 21 -15.41 1.34 -9.09
N GLU A 22 -14.49 2.29 -9.29
CA GLU A 22 -14.08 2.77 -10.62
C GLU A 22 -13.04 1.84 -11.31
N LYS A 23 -12.61 0.76 -10.66
CA LYS A 23 -11.58 -0.19 -11.13
C LYS A 23 -10.26 0.49 -11.49
N LEU A 24 -9.82 1.41 -10.65
CA LEU A 24 -8.58 2.17 -10.82
C LEU A 24 -7.49 1.65 -9.86
N PRO A 25 -6.21 1.68 -10.26
CA PRO A 25 -5.11 1.44 -9.34
C PRO A 25 -5.02 2.54 -8.28
N VAL A 26 -4.45 2.22 -7.12
CA VAL A 26 -4.22 3.18 -6.04
C VAL A 26 -2.73 3.39 -5.84
N ILE A 27 -2.30 4.65 -5.70
CA ILE A 27 -0.93 5.01 -5.32
C ILE A 27 -1.02 5.91 -4.08
N ILE A 28 -0.36 5.53 -2.99
CA ILE A 28 -0.32 6.33 -1.76
C ILE A 28 1.12 6.68 -1.40
N PHE A 29 1.39 7.97 -1.28
CA PHE A 29 2.64 8.48 -0.71
C PHE A 29 2.49 8.62 0.80
N ALA A 30 3.18 7.77 1.55
CA ALA A 30 3.12 7.78 3.00
C ALA A 30 4.22 8.67 3.60
N CYS A 31 3.82 9.63 4.44
CA CYS A 31 4.71 10.50 5.20
C CYS A 31 4.05 10.79 6.55
N SER A 32 4.37 10.01 7.58
CA SER A 32 3.70 10.14 8.88
C SER A 32 4.49 9.53 10.02
N GLY A 33 4.40 10.16 11.20
CA GLY A 33 4.91 9.61 12.45
C GLY A 33 4.05 8.53 13.09
N GLY A 34 2.91 8.15 12.49
CA GLY A 34 2.04 7.09 12.96
C GLY A 34 0.62 7.51 13.29
N ALA A 35 -0.09 6.71 14.09
CA ALA A 35 -1.43 7.02 14.57
C ALA A 35 -1.40 8.19 15.56
N ARG A 36 -2.37 9.10 15.46
CA ARG A 36 -2.44 10.31 16.28
C ARG A 36 -2.82 9.99 17.71
N MET A 37 -1.89 10.18 18.63
CA MET A 37 -2.08 9.89 20.06
C MET A 37 -3.21 10.71 20.71
N GLN A 38 -3.41 11.95 20.28
CA GLN A 38 -4.44 12.85 20.82
C GLN A 38 -5.87 12.37 20.54
N GLU A 39 -6.07 11.53 19.53
CA GLU A 39 -7.37 10.93 19.20
C GLU A 39 -7.56 9.53 19.81
N GLY A 40 -6.58 9.03 20.57
CA GLY A 40 -6.66 7.77 21.29
C GLY A 40 -7.05 6.59 20.39
N ILE A 41 -8.01 5.80 20.88
CA ILE A 41 -8.48 4.58 20.17
C ILE A 41 -9.05 4.89 18.78
N THR A 42 -9.61 6.06 18.56
CA THR A 42 -10.18 6.44 17.25
C THR A 42 -9.12 6.46 16.15
N SER A 43 -7.92 6.94 16.45
CA SER A 43 -6.81 6.90 15.49
C SER A 43 -6.28 5.49 15.24
N LEU A 44 -6.27 4.62 16.25
CA LEU A 44 -5.87 3.22 16.10
C LEU A 44 -6.86 2.45 15.21
N MET A 45 -8.15 2.72 15.34
CA MET A 45 -9.18 2.10 14.50
C MET A 45 -9.04 2.48 13.02
N GLN A 46 -8.39 3.60 12.68
CA GLN A 46 -8.11 3.94 11.29
C GLN A 46 -7.16 2.95 10.63
N MET A 47 -6.28 2.31 11.40
CA MET A 47 -5.40 1.25 10.87
C MET A 47 -6.23 0.08 10.32
N ALA A 48 -7.16 -0.42 11.10
CA ALA A 48 -8.07 -1.50 10.67
C ALA A 48 -8.95 -1.06 9.49
N LYS A 49 -9.46 0.17 9.53
CA LYS A 49 -10.35 0.71 8.50
C LYS A 49 -9.67 0.84 7.14
N THR A 50 -8.48 1.41 7.08
CA THR A 50 -7.70 1.54 5.84
C THR A 50 -7.27 0.18 5.31
N SER A 51 -6.83 -0.73 6.19
CA SER A 51 -6.45 -2.09 5.82
C SER A 51 -7.63 -2.89 5.23
N ALA A 52 -8.82 -2.76 5.81
CA ALA A 52 -10.03 -3.41 5.30
C ALA A 52 -10.45 -2.88 3.91
N ALA A 53 -10.26 -1.59 3.63
CA ALA A 53 -10.51 -1.02 2.31
C ALA A 53 -9.51 -1.57 1.27
N LEU A 54 -8.23 -1.62 1.61
CA LEU A 54 -7.19 -2.19 0.74
C LEU A 54 -7.36 -3.68 0.50
N GLU A 55 -7.82 -4.44 1.50
CA GLU A 55 -8.15 -5.86 1.32
C GLU A 55 -9.27 -6.05 0.28
N ARG A 56 -10.32 -5.21 0.31
CA ARG A 56 -11.37 -5.24 -0.72
C ARG A 56 -10.83 -4.87 -2.10
N HIS A 57 -9.93 -3.90 -2.16
CA HIS A 57 -9.25 -3.46 -3.39
C HIS A 57 -8.41 -4.59 -4.00
N SER A 58 -7.62 -5.27 -3.18
CA SER A 58 -6.82 -6.44 -3.58
C SER A 58 -7.68 -7.61 -4.06
N LYS A 59 -8.79 -7.92 -3.35
CA LYS A 59 -9.75 -8.95 -3.77
C LYS A 59 -10.44 -8.65 -5.11
N ALA A 60 -10.54 -7.38 -5.47
CA ALA A 60 -11.01 -6.96 -6.78
C ALA A 60 -9.94 -7.10 -7.89
N GLY A 61 -8.73 -7.55 -7.56
CA GLY A 61 -7.61 -7.71 -8.48
C GLY A 61 -6.97 -6.39 -8.92
N LEU A 62 -7.06 -5.36 -8.09
CA LEU A 62 -6.60 -4.01 -8.43
C LEU A 62 -5.28 -3.69 -7.73
N LEU A 63 -4.40 -3.02 -8.46
CA LEU A 63 -3.05 -2.66 -8.01
C LEU A 63 -3.05 -1.59 -6.92
N TYR A 64 -2.30 -1.83 -5.85
CA TYR A 64 -1.93 -0.82 -4.87
C TYR A 64 -0.41 -0.64 -4.81
N VAL A 65 0.08 0.56 -5.12
CA VAL A 65 1.49 0.95 -4.97
C VAL A 65 1.65 1.86 -3.76
N SER A 66 2.48 1.45 -2.81
CA SER A 66 2.84 2.26 -1.65
C SER A 66 4.21 2.90 -1.87
N VAL A 67 4.30 4.21 -1.67
CA VAL A 67 5.56 4.98 -1.75
C VAL A 67 5.88 5.53 -0.37
N LEU A 68 6.93 5.02 0.25
CA LEU A 68 7.34 5.35 1.61
C LEU A 68 8.35 6.51 1.60
N THR A 69 8.00 7.60 2.28
CA THR A 69 8.84 8.79 2.38
C THR A 69 9.30 9.06 3.82
N GLU A 70 10.17 10.05 4.03
CA GLU A 70 10.74 10.39 5.34
C GLU A 70 9.76 11.25 6.19
N PRO A 71 9.34 10.82 7.36
CA PRO A 71 9.37 9.46 7.87
C PRO A 71 8.06 8.70 7.56
N THR A 72 8.10 7.37 7.58
CA THR A 72 6.91 6.53 7.62
C THR A 72 7.02 5.58 8.81
N THR A 73 6.33 5.86 9.91
CA THR A 73 6.52 5.13 11.18
C THR A 73 5.20 4.81 11.89
N GLY A 74 5.28 4.01 12.94
CA GLY A 74 4.19 3.71 13.87
C GLY A 74 3.00 3.02 13.20
N GLY A 75 1.80 3.45 13.57
CA GLY A 75 0.55 2.87 13.06
C GLY A 75 0.34 3.02 11.56
N VAL A 76 1.00 3.97 10.90
CA VAL A 76 0.94 4.09 9.43
C VAL A 76 1.72 2.97 8.77
N THR A 77 2.96 2.70 9.24
CA THR A 77 3.74 1.54 8.77
C THR A 77 3.00 0.23 9.06
N ALA A 78 2.45 0.08 10.26
CA ALA A 78 1.73 -1.13 10.66
C ALA A 78 0.33 -1.28 10.03
N SER A 79 -0.02 -0.45 9.04
CA SER A 79 -1.30 -0.52 8.33
C SER A 79 -1.08 -0.30 6.82
N PHE A 80 -1.73 0.66 6.23
CA PHE A 80 -1.78 0.85 4.78
C PHE A 80 -0.40 0.97 4.11
N ALA A 81 0.61 1.54 4.79
CA ALA A 81 1.90 1.80 4.17
C ALA A 81 2.68 0.51 3.77
N MET A 82 2.50 -0.59 4.51
CA MET A 82 3.17 -1.88 4.23
C MET A 82 2.24 -2.91 3.58
N LEU A 83 1.10 -2.48 3.04
CA LEU A 83 0.13 -3.35 2.36
C LEU A 83 0.14 -3.19 0.83
N GLY A 84 1.13 -2.50 0.28
CA GLY A 84 1.28 -2.36 -1.17
C GLY A 84 1.58 -3.70 -1.85
N ASP A 85 1.01 -3.92 -3.03
CA ASP A 85 1.46 -4.99 -3.92
C ASP A 85 2.88 -4.70 -4.43
N ILE A 86 3.19 -3.40 -4.57
CA ILE A 86 4.54 -2.88 -4.82
C ILE A 86 4.82 -1.78 -3.80
N ILE A 87 5.94 -1.91 -3.10
CA ILE A 87 6.38 -0.98 -2.06
C ILE A 87 7.68 -0.31 -2.49
N LEU A 88 7.61 0.98 -2.78
CA LEU A 88 8.75 1.81 -3.12
C LEU A 88 9.15 2.69 -1.93
N ALA A 89 10.41 3.05 -1.81
CA ALA A 89 10.88 3.98 -0.80
C ALA A 89 11.78 5.07 -1.39
N GLU A 90 11.76 6.26 -0.80
CA GLU A 90 12.77 7.28 -1.09
C GLU A 90 14.10 6.93 -0.42
N PRO A 91 15.25 7.26 -1.02
CA PRO A 91 16.57 7.02 -0.44
C PRO A 91 16.69 7.56 0.98
N GLY A 92 17.20 6.76 1.89
CA GLY A 92 17.45 7.14 3.27
C GLY A 92 16.21 7.34 4.15
N ALA A 93 14.99 7.10 3.66
CA ALA A 93 13.76 7.29 4.41
C ALA A 93 13.74 6.41 5.68
N LEU A 94 13.34 7.00 6.81
CA LEU A 94 13.11 6.27 8.06
C LEU A 94 11.75 5.58 7.99
N ILE A 95 11.77 4.26 8.01
CA ILE A 95 10.58 3.42 7.89
C ILE A 95 10.62 2.37 9.00
N GLY A 96 9.63 2.36 9.86
CA GLY A 96 9.59 1.40 10.97
C GLY A 96 8.41 1.62 11.90
N PHE A 97 8.20 0.68 12.83
CA PHE A 97 7.11 0.83 13.80
C PHE A 97 7.50 1.74 14.96
N ALA A 98 8.46 1.34 15.76
CA ALA A 98 8.98 2.16 16.87
C ALA A 98 10.19 2.98 16.39
N GLY A 99 10.31 4.21 16.85
CA GLY A 99 11.49 5.03 16.57
C GLY A 99 12.78 4.43 17.16
N PRO A 100 13.95 4.66 16.53
CA PRO A 100 15.23 4.08 16.98
C PRO A 100 15.53 4.32 18.47
N ARG A 101 15.26 5.51 18.99
CA ARG A 101 15.45 5.84 20.42
C ARG A 101 14.62 4.94 21.34
N VAL A 102 13.36 4.67 20.99
CA VAL A 102 12.48 3.83 21.80
C VAL A 102 13.00 2.40 21.83
N ILE A 103 13.45 1.90 20.69
CA ILE A 103 14.02 0.55 20.59
C ILE A 103 15.28 0.46 21.42
N GLU A 104 16.25 1.36 21.25
CA GLU A 104 17.52 1.35 22.01
C GLU A 104 17.31 1.44 23.51
N GLN A 105 16.36 2.27 23.96
CA GLN A 105 16.01 2.37 25.38
C GLN A 105 15.38 1.08 25.93
N THR A 106 14.58 0.40 25.10
CA THR A 106 13.89 -0.83 25.51
C THR A 106 14.85 -2.01 25.57
N ILE A 107 15.68 -2.21 24.54
CA ILE A 107 16.62 -3.36 24.47
C ILE A 107 17.97 -3.06 25.15
N ARG A 108 18.20 -1.79 25.54
CA ARG A 108 19.44 -1.30 26.13
C ARG A 108 20.70 -1.59 25.31
N GLN A 109 20.56 -1.59 24.00
CA GLN A 109 21.64 -1.81 23.02
C GLN A 109 21.55 -0.77 21.92
N LYS A 110 22.72 -0.43 21.33
CA LYS A 110 22.75 0.43 20.15
C LYS A 110 22.30 -0.36 18.93
N LEU A 111 21.50 0.28 18.09
CA LEU A 111 21.05 -0.30 16.83
C LEU A 111 22.18 -0.31 15.79
N PRO A 112 22.19 -1.28 14.87
CA PRO A 112 23.12 -1.27 13.75
C PRO A 112 23.00 0.02 12.93
N LYS A 113 24.10 0.44 12.32
CA LYS A 113 24.11 1.62 11.44
C LYS A 113 23.16 1.38 10.27
N GLY A 114 22.31 2.36 10.01
CA GLY A 114 21.32 2.29 8.92
C GLY A 114 20.06 1.50 9.26
N PHE A 115 19.89 1.02 10.48
CA PHE A 115 18.68 0.31 10.92
C PHE A 115 17.42 1.14 10.65
N GLN A 116 16.38 0.51 10.11
CA GLN A 116 15.11 1.13 9.69
C GLN A 116 15.25 2.18 8.56
N ARG A 117 16.37 2.27 7.87
CA ARG A 117 16.48 3.06 6.64
C ARG A 117 15.99 2.26 5.44
N ALA A 118 15.58 2.97 4.38
CA ALA A 118 15.08 2.36 3.16
C ALA A 118 16.03 1.27 2.61
N GLU A 119 17.33 1.53 2.62
CA GLU A 119 18.38 0.61 2.16
C GLU A 119 18.37 -0.70 2.97
N PHE A 120 18.28 -0.60 4.28
CA PHE A 120 18.17 -1.75 5.17
C PHE A 120 16.92 -2.58 4.87
N LEU A 121 15.80 -1.92 4.59
CA LEU A 121 14.54 -2.60 4.33
C LEU A 121 14.50 -3.32 2.98
N VAL A 122 15.17 -2.79 1.96
CA VAL A 122 15.35 -3.48 0.68
C VAL A 122 16.18 -4.73 0.86
N GLU A 123 17.31 -4.64 1.57
CA GLU A 123 18.19 -5.79 1.86
C GLU A 123 17.46 -6.92 2.62
N HIS A 124 16.43 -6.56 3.41
CA HIS A 124 15.64 -7.51 4.20
C HIS A 124 14.29 -7.89 3.55
N GLY A 125 14.02 -7.44 2.32
CA GLY A 125 12.83 -7.81 1.57
C GLY A 125 11.52 -7.16 2.03
N PHE A 126 11.58 -6.05 2.77
CA PHE A 126 10.40 -5.28 3.18
C PHE A 126 9.99 -4.19 2.18
N VAL A 127 10.89 -3.78 1.32
CA VAL A 127 10.69 -2.78 0.28
C VAL A 127 11.24 -3.35 -1.03
N ASP A 128 10.52 -3.16 -2.13
CA ASP A 128 10.89 -3.73 -3.42
C ASP A 128 11.99 -2.93 -4.12
N ASP A 129 11.95 -1.58 -4.02
CA ASP A 129 12.94 -0.73 -4.68
C ASP A 129 13.07 0.64 -4.00
N ILE A 130 14.25 1.26 -4.17
CA ILE A 130 14.53 2.62 -3.74
C ILE A 130 14.53 3.52 -4.97
N VAL A 131 13.66 4.51 -4.98
CA VAL A 131 13.45 5.41 -6.11
C VAL A 131 13.58 6.86 -5.67
N ARG A 132 14.44 7.62 -6.35
CA ARG A 132 14.58 9.05 -6.09
C ARG A 132 13.33 9.79 -6.56
N ARG A 133 13.00 10.88 -5.90
CA ARG A 133 11.77 11.65 -6.15
C ARG A 133 11.62 12.08 -7.60
N GLU A 134 12.70 12.50 -8.23
CA GLU A 134 12.73 12.91 -9.65
C GLU A 134 12.45 11.74 -10.62
N GLU A 135 12.72 10.50 -10.22
CA GLU A 135 12.55 9.30 -11.02
C GLU A 135 11.18 8.61 -10.80
N LEU A 136 10.47 8.99 -9.71
CA LEU A 136 9.21 8.36 -9.31
C LEU A 136 8.14 8.41 -10.40
N LYS A 137 8.02 9.51 -11.12
CA LYS A 137 7.02 9.66 -12.19
C LYS A 137 7.22 8.62 -13.30
N GLU A 138 8.46 8.43 -13.74
CA GLU A 138 8.78 7.45 -14.79
C GLU A 138 8.59 6.02 -14.29
N LYS A 139 9.08 5.74 -13.06
CA LYS A 139 8.94 4.40 -12.45
C LYS A 139 7.50 4.01 -12.27
N LEU A 140 6.66 4.89 -11.72
CA LEU A 140 5.24 4.64 -11.53
C LEU A 140 4.51 4.46 -12.87
N GLY A 141 4.86 5.25 -13.89
CA GLY A 141 4.32 5.09 -15.23
C GLY A 141 4.56 3.68 -15.79
N LYS A 142 5.79 3.18 -15.71
CA LYS A 142 6.15 1.83 -16.15
C LYS A 142 5.40 0.73 -15.38
N ILE A 143 5.24 0.90 -14.06
CA ILE A 143 4.48 -0.05 -13.24
C ILE A 143 3.02 -0.11 -13.68
N LEU A 144 2.39 1.05 -13.90
CA LEU A 144 0.99 1.13 -14.33
C LEU A 144 0.80 0.52 -15.72
N GLU A 145 1.70 0.79 -16.66
CA GLU A 145 1.66 0.22 -18.03
C GLU A 145 1.74 -1.31 -18.01
N MET A 146 2.66 -1.88 -17.22
CA MET A 146 2.79 -3.33 -17.08
C MET A 146 1.52 -3.95 -16.48
N HIS A 147 0.96 -3.32 -15.47
CA HIS A 147 -0.26 -3.79 -14.80
C HIS A 147 -1.48 -3.71 -15.73
N GLU A 148 -1.64 -2.63 -16.48
CA GLU A 148 -2.73 -2.45 -17.43
C GLU A 148 -2.69 -3.52 -18.53
N ALA A 149 -1.52 -3.85 -19.04
CA ALA A 149 -1.34 -4.89 -20.05
C ALA A 149 -1.75 -6.28 -19.52
N SER A 150 -1.35 -6.61 -18.29
CA SER A 150 -1.73 -7.86 -17.62
C SER A 150 -3.24 -7.94 -17.40
N TRP A 151 -3.84 -6.89 -16.85
CA TRP A 151 -5.27 -6.82 -16.58
C TRP A 151 -6.14 -6.93 -17.84
N LYS A 152 -5.73 -6.29 -18.95
CA LYS A 152 -6.42 -6.41 -20.25
C LYS A 152 -6.38 -7.84 -20.78
N THR A 153 -5.26 -8.54 -20.61
CA THR A 153 -5.10 -9.94 -21.03
C THR A 153 -5.99 -10.87 -20.20
N GLU A 154 -6.00 -10.73 -18.88
CA GLU A 154 -6.85 -11.54 -17.99
C GLU A 154 -8.33 -11.33 -18.25
N ASN A 155 -8.78 -10.09 -18.45
CA ASN A 155 -10.18 -9.81 -18.77
C ASN A 155 -10.60 -10.40 -20.12
N ARG A 156 -9.73 -10.39 -21.14
CA ARG A 156 -10.02 -11.02 -22.42
C ARG A 156 -10.21 -12.51 -22.27
N ILE A 157 -9.32 -13.18 -21.52
CA ILE A 157 -9.43 -14.63 -21.26
C ILE A 157 -10.73 -14.95 -20.51
N ARG A 158 -11.12 -14.14 -19.53
CA ARG A 158 -12.37 -14.33 -18.75
C ARG A 158 -13.61 -14.14 -19.63
N THR A 159 -13.61 -13.17 -20.54
CA THR A 159 -14.71 -12.94 -21.49
C THR A 159 -14.84 -14.10 -22.45
N ASP A 160 -13.73 -14.53 -23.06
CA ASP A 160 -13.70 -15.66 -23.98
C ASP A 160 -14.19 -16.97 -23.31
N ALA A 161 -13.80 -17.20 -22.04
CA ALA A 161 -14.25 -18.36 -21.27
C ALA A 161 -15.75 -18.28 -20.90
N ALA A 162 -16.28 -17.10 -20.61
CA ALA A 162 -17.71 -16.92 -20.31
C ALA A 162 -18.58 -17.11 -21.57
N GLU A 163 -18.12 -16.67 -22.73
CA GLU A 163 -18.80 -16.88 -24.02
C GLU A 163 -18.83 -18.37 -24.42
N LEU A 164 -17.73 -19.11 -24.18
CA LEU A 164 -17.67 -20.54 -24.41
C LEU A 164 -18.66 -21.30 -23.50
N HIS A 165 -18.78 -20.93 -22.23
CA HIS A 165 -19.75 -21.54 -21.32
C HIS A 165 -21.22 -21.25 -21.68
N HIS A 166 -21.51 -20.10 -22.28
CA HIS A 166 -22.85 -19.79 -22.79
C HIS A 166 -23.18 -20.52 -24.10
N ALA A 167 -22.19 -20.83 -24.91
CA ALA A 167 -22.37 -21.58 -26.16
C ALA A 167 -22.67 -23.07 -25.92
N ASP A 168 -22.17 -23.64 -24.82
CA ASP A 168 -22.38 -25.08 -24.48
C ASP A 168 -23.72 -25.37 -23.75
N HIS A 169 -24.51 -24.34 -23.40
CA HIS A 169 -25.84 -24.48 -22.84
C HIS A 169 -26.86 -23.58 -23.59
N PRO A 170 -27.24 -23.91 -24.85
CA PRO A 170 -28.38 -23.27 -25.49
C PRO A 170 -29.66 -23.82 -24.86
N GLY A 171 -30.30 -22.99 -24.02
CA GLY A 171 -31.72 -23.03 -23.68
C GLY A 171 -32.38 -24.39 -23.42
N SER A 172 -32.56 -24.73 -22.15
CA SER A 172 -33.67 -25.60 -21.72
C SER A 172 -34.79 -24.71 -21.18
N ASP A 173 -35.48 -24.00 -22.09
CA ASP A 173 -36.79 -23.44 -21.83
C ASP A 173 -37.79 -24.23 -22.67
N SER A 174 -38.47 -25.14 -22.00
CA SER A 174 -39.76 -25.69 -22.39
C SER A 174 -40.54 -26.11 -21.17
#